data_21a90ae40e7b6445921b06d34eef7022
#
_entry.id   21a90ae40e7b6445921b06d34eef7022
#
_cell.length_a   1.000
_cell.length_b   1.000
_cell.length_c   1.000
_cell.angle_alpha   90.00
_cell.angle_beta   90.00
_cell.angle_gamma   90.00
#
_symmetry.space_group_name_H-M   'P 1'
#
loop_
_entity.id
_entity.type
_entity.pdbx_description
1 polymer ?
#
loop_
_entity_poly.entity_id
_entity_poly.type
_entity_poly.pdbx_seq_one_letter_code
_entity_poly.pdbx_strand_id
1 'polypeptide(L)'
;KWADLSKSQIQNLAQQLTKAIFQVNGKSTFKEEFVTAGGIDLKEVNFKTMESKIHENLFFAGEIVNIDAITGGFNFQNAWTSGFIVANAITSIEP
;
A
#
# COMPACT_ATOMS: atom_id res chain seq x y z
N LYS A 1 23.77 -8.57 -20.93
CA LYS A 1 23.57 -9.54 -19.82
C LYS A 1 24.05 -8.90 -18.52
N TRP A 2 23.56 -9.32 -17.36
CA TRP A 2 23.98 -8.79 -16.06
C TRP A 2 25.49 -8.96 -15.82
N ALA A 3 26.06 -10.04 -16.32
CA ALA A 3 27.50 -10.33 -16.22
C ALA A 3 28.38 -9.36 -17.04
N ASP A 4 27.79 -8.62 -17.98
CA ASP A 4 28.52 -7.69 -18.85
C ASP A 4 28.57 -6.26 -18.28
N LEU A 5 27.93 -6.04 -17.12
CA LEU A 5 27.92 -4.74 -16.46
C LEU A 5 29.25 -4.46 -15.74
N SER A 6 29.79 -3.28 -15.96
CA SER A 6 30.93 -2.79 -15.18
C SER A 6 30.51 -2.51 -13.72
N LYS A 7 31.48 -2.48 -12.82
CA LYS A 7 31.25 -2.16 -11.40
C LYS A 7 30.54 -0.81 -11.23
N SER A 8 30.88 0.20 -12.02
CA SER A 8 30.23 1.52 -11.97
C SER A 8 28.76 1.46 -12.43
N GLN A 9 28.45 0.68 -13.46
CA GLN A 9 27.08 0.49 -13.93
C GLN A 9 26.21 -0.23 -12.87
N ILE A 10 26.78 -1.23 -12.19
CA ILE A 10 26.11 -1.92 -11.10
C ILE A 10 25.84 -0.97 -9.92
N GLN A 11 26.84 -0.14 -9.54
CA GLN A 11 26.68 0.84 -8.49
C GLN A 11 25.62 1.89 -8.83
N ASN A 12 25.61 2.39 -10.06
CA ASN A 12 24.59 3.34 -10.50
C ASN A 12 23.18 2.72 -10.47
N LEU A 13 23.03 1.48 -10.93
CA LEU A 13 21.75 0.78 -10.85
C LEU A 13 21.31 0.60 -9.40
N ALA A 14 22.19 0.14 -8.53
CA ALA A 14 21.90 0.00 -7.11
C ALA A 14 21.46 1.34 -6.49
N GLN A 15 22.13 2.44 -6.83
CA GLN A 15 21.75 3.77 -6.37
C GLN A 15 20.38 4.21 -6.87
N GLN A 16 20.05 3.94 -8.13
CA GLN A 16 18.71 4.24 -8.67
C GLN A 16 17.60 3.42 -7.98
N LEU A 17 17.89 2.20 -7.57
CA LEU A 17 16.92 1.36 -6.86
C LEU A 17 16.75 1.71 -5.38
N THR A 18 17.81 2.21 -4.73
CA THR A 18 17.82 2.41 -3.26
C THR A 18 17.77 3.87 -2.84
N LYS A 19 18.26 4.79 -3.68
CA LYS A 19 18.43 6.22 -3.36
C LYS A 19 18.19 7.10 -4.58
N ALA A 20 17.17 6.75 -5.39
CA ALA A 20 16.81 7.55 -6.57
C ALA A 20 16.43 8.98 -6.15
N ILE A 21 16.99 9.95 -6.87
CA ILE A 21 16.67 11.37 -6.66
C ILE A 21 15.81 11.83 -7.83
N PHE A 22 14.62 12.32 -7.52
CA PHE A 22 13.69 12.86 -8.50
C PHE A 22 13.57 14.38 -8.29
N GLN A 23 13.66 15.13 -9.39
CA GLN A 23 13.41 16.57 -9.37
C GLN A 23 11.90 16.82 -9.38
N VAL A 24 11.38 17.38 -8.30
CA VAL A 24 9.95 17.72 -8.20
C VAL A 24 9.82 19.24 -8.43
N ASN A 25 9.26 19.62 -9.57
CA ASN A 25 9.08 21.01 -9.97
C ASN A 25 7.66 21.54 -9.71
N GLY A 26 6.79 20.72 -9.14
CA GLY A 26 5.41 21.09 -8.85
C GLY A 26 4.49 19.87 -8.81
N LYS A 27 3.20 20.13 -8.74
CA LYS A 27 2.16 19.09 -8.79
C LYS A 27 1.33 19.23 -10.07
N SER A 28 0.76 18.12 -10.52
CA SER A 28 -0.25 18.16 -11.60
C SER A 28 -1.44 19.04 -11.18
N THR A 29 -1.95 19.81 -12.11
CA THR A 29 -3.19 20.58 -11.95
C THR A 29 -4.44 19.74 -12.21
N PHE A 30 -4.28 18.55 -12.76
CA PHE A 30 -5.37 17.60 -12.99
C PHE A 30 -5.77 16.96 -11.67
N LYS A 31 -7.04 17.19 -11.27
CA LYS A 31 -7.62 16.63 -10.04
C LYS A 31 -8.52 15.44 -10.37
N GLU A 32 -8.06 14.57 -11.24
CA GLU A 32 -8.84 13.42 -11.72
C GLU A 32 -8.57 12.13 -10.91
N GLU A 33 -7.73 12.22 -9.88
CA GLU A 33 -7.43 11.11 -8.99
C GLU A 33 -8.51 10.97 -7.92
N PHE A 34 -9.29 9.91 -7.99
CA PHE A 34 -10.34 9.60 -7.01
C PHE A 34 -9.91 8.49 -6.04
N VAL A 35 -8.94 7.68 -6.42
CA VAL A 35 -8.43 6.56 -5.63
C VAL A 35 -7.06 6.14 -6.16
N THR A 36 -6.21 5.64 -5.28
CA THR A 36 -4.92 5.04 -5.67
C THR A 36 -5.11 3.57 -5.99
N ALA A 37 -4.76 3.17 -7.21
CA ALA A 37 -4.75 1.77 -7.60
C ALA A 37 -3.53 1.03 -7.02
N GLY A 38 -3.72 -0.21 -6.58
CA GLY A 38 -2.69 -1.02 -5.95
C GLY A 38 -2.85 -1.05 -4.43
N GLY A 39 -1.86 -1.61 -3.75
CA GLY A 39 -1.87 -1.79 -2.31
C GLY A 39 -1.60 -3.23 -1.90
N ILE A 40 -1.90 -3.57 -0.65
CA ILE A 40 -1.72 -4.90 -0.08
C ILE A 40 -2.63 -5.91 -0.78
N ASP A 41 -2.07 -7.04 -1.23
CA ASP A 41 -2.84 -8.08 -1.90
C ASP A 41 -3.93 -8.62 -0.97
N LEU A 42 -5.16 -8.64 -1.47
CA LEU A 42 -6.33 -9.10 -0.73
C LEU A 42 -6.22 -10.54 -0.22
N LYS A 43 -5.41 -11.37 -0.88
CA LYS A 43 -5.15 -12.75 -0.46
C LYS A 43 -4.35 -12.82 0.86
N GLU A 44 -3.58 -11.78 1.15
CA GLU A 44 -2.72 -11.68 2.34
C GLU A 44 -3.45 -11.10 3.55
N VAL A 45 -4.71 -10.69 3.39
CA VAL A 45 -5.52 -10.08 4.46
C VAL A 45 -6.64 -11.01 4.90
N ASN A 46 -6.80 -11.16 6.20
CA ASN A 46 -7.96 -11.80 6.80
C ASN A 46 -9.08 -10.75 6.95
N PHE A 47 -10.08 -10.77 6.08
CA PHE A 47 -11.15 -9.77 6.06
C PHE A 47 -12.08 -9.79 7.30
N LYS A 48 -12.01 -10.82 8.16
CA LYS A 48 -12.79 -10.83 9.41
C LYS A 48 -12.16 -9.96 10.50
N THR A 49 -10.84 -9.83 10.50
CA THR A 49 -10.05 -9.07 11.47
C THR A 49 -9.26 -7.94 10.82
N MET A 50 -9.13 -7.94 9.51
CA MET A 50 -8.22 -7.10 8.72
C MET A 50 -6.74 -7.31 9.07
N GLU A 51 -6.41 -8.44 9.66
CA GLU A 51 -5.04 -8.84 10.02
C GLU A 51 -4.31 -9.45 8.83
N SER A 52 -3.00 -9.24 8.79
CA SER A 52 -2.11 -9.92 7.86
C SER A 52 -2.13 -11.43 8.10
N LYS A 53 -2.20 -12.22 7.03
CA LYS A 53 -2.00 -13.68 7.10
C LYS A 53 -0.52 -14.10 7.16
N ILE A 54 0.40 -13.14 6.95
CA ILE A 54 1.84 -13.36 6.88
C ILE A 54 2.51 -12.94 8.18
N HIS A 55 2.06 -11.84 8.77
CA HIS A 55 2.64 -11.26 9.96
C HIS A 55 1.57 -11.10 11.05
N GLU A 56 1.77 -11.78 12.16
CA GLU A 56 0.89 -11.67 13.33
C GLU A 56 0.87 -10.26 13.91
N ASN A 57 -0.28 -9.84 14.41
CA ASN A 57 -0.50 -8.52 15.02
C ASN A 57 -0.26 -7.33 14.09
N LEU A 58 -0.23 -7.54 12.78
CA LEU A 58 -0.18 -6.49 11.76
C LEU A 58 -1.55 -6.36 11.10
N PHE A 59 -2.20 -5.22 11.26
CA PHE A 59 -3.53 -4.93 10.76
C PHE A 59 -3.50 -3.86 9.69
N PHE A 60 -4.43 -3.93 8.73
CA PHE A 60 -4.54 -2.99 7.63
C PHE A 60 -5.93 -2.37 7.58
N ALA A 61 -6.02 -1.06 7.36
CA ALA A 61 -7.29 -0.37 7.19
C ALA A 61 -7.18 0.76 6.17
N GLY A 62 -8.28 1.06 5.50
CA GLY A 62 -8.35 2.16 4.56
C GLY A 62 -7.81 1.82 3.17
N GLU A 63 -7.28 2.82 2.50
CA GLU A 63 -6.85 2.73 1.10
C GLU A 63 -5.52 1.98 0.89
N ILE A 64 -4.87 1.52 1.96
CA ILE A 64 -3.64 0.71 1.86
C ILE A 64 -3.91 -0.67 1.25
N VAL A 65 -5.14 -1.15 1.34
CA VAL A 65 -5.57 -2.44 0.78
C VAL A 65 -5.88 -2.25 -0.70
N ASN A 66 -5.52 -3.22 -1.54
CA ASN A 66 -5.73 -3.16 -2.99
C ASN A 66 -7.22 -3.22 -3.36
N ILE A 67 -7.94 -2.14 -3.05
CA ILE A 67 -9.35 -1.94 -3.38
C ILE A 67 -9.49 -0.57 -4.05
N ASP A 68 -9.94 -0.58 -5.29
CA ASP A 68 -10.27 0.61 -6.07
C ASP A 68 -11.69 0.47 -6.65
N ALA A 69 -12.67 0.76 -5.83
CA ALA A 69 -14.06 0.70 -6.23
C ALA A 69 -14.46 1.90 -7.11
N ILE A 70 -15.54 1.73 -7.86
CA ILE A 70 -16.13 2.81 -8.66
C ILE A 70 -16.50 4.01 -7.77
N THR A 71 -16.48 5.20 -8.36
CA THR A 71 -16.92 6.44 -7.67
C THR A 71 -18.37 6.31 -7.21
N GLY A 72 -18.65 6.73 -5.98
CA GLY A 72 -19.99 6.63 -5.37
C GLY A 72 -19.95 6.37 -3.87
N GLY A 73 -18.85 6.67 -3.20
CA GLY A 73 -18.69 6.51 -1.76
C GLY A 73 -18.17 5.13 -1.33
N PHE A 74 -18.02 4.18 -2.23
CA PHE A 74 -17.59 2.81 -1.91
C PHE A 74 -16.18 2.73 -1.31
N ASN A 75 -15.25 3.56 -1.79
CA ASN A 75 -13.89 3.61 -1.24
C ASN A 75 -13.88 4.15 0.19
N PHE A 76 -14.67 5.19 0.49
CA PHE A 76 -14.86 5.68 1.86
C PHE A 76 -15.53 4.63 2.75
N GLN A 77 -16.54 3.95 2.24
CA GLN A 77 -17.21 2.87 2.97
C GLN A 77 -16.24 1.76 3.34
N ASN A 78 -15.38 1.34 2.39
CA ASN A 78 -14.32 0.38 2.65
C ASN A 78 -13.35 0.90 3.72
N ALA A 79 -12.90 2.14 3.62
CA ALA A 79 -11.95 2.72 4.57
C ALA A 79 -12.51 2.76 5.99
N TRP A 80 -13.74 3.19 6.16
CA TRP A 80 -14.39 3.25 7.47
C TRP A 80 -14.71 1.87 8.03
N THR A 81 -15.22 0.97 7.20
CA THR A 81 -15.56 -0.40 7.62
C THR A 81 -14.31 -1.17 8.03
N SER A 82 -13.23 -1.08 7.26
CA SER A 82 -11.97 -1.73 7.62
C SER A 82 -11.37 -1.17 8.90
N GLY A 83 -11.42 0.15 9.11
CA GLY A 83 -10.99 0.78 10.36
C GLY A 83 -11.80 0.30 11.57
N PHE A 84 -13.13 0.18 11.43
CA PHE A 84 -14.00 -0.36 12.48
C PHE A 84 -13.68 -1.82 12.80
N ILE A 85 -13.48 -2.66 11.78
CA ILE A 85 -13.12 -4.08 11.97
C ILE A 85 -11.77 -4.20 12.72
N VAL A 86 -10.75 -3.43 12.32
CA VAL A 86 -9.45 -3.41 13.00
C VAL A 86 -9.59 -3.00 14.46
N ALA A 87 -10.32 -1.93 14.73
CA ALA A 87 -10.51 -1.47 16.12
C ALA A 87 -11.14 -2.56 16.99
N ASN A 88 -12.17 -3.25 16.50
CA ASN A 88 -12.78 -4.36 17.22
C ASN A 88 -11.84 -5.56 17.37
N ALA A 89 -11.07 -5.88 16.34
CA ALA A 89 -10.12 -7.00 16.38
C ALA A 89 -9.04 -6.75 17.46
N ILE A 90 -8.44 -5.55 17.47
CA ILE A 90 -7.38 -5.20 18.44
C ILE A 90 -7.93 -5.19 19.88
N THR A 91 -9.14 -4.67 20.09
CA THR A 91 -9.74 -4.63 21.45
C THR A 91 -10.15 -6.02 21.94
N SER A 92 -10.26 -7.02 21.06
CA SER A 92 -10.56 -8.41 21.42
C SER A 92 -9.31 -9.23 21.71
N ILE A 93 -8.12 -8.68 21.46
CA ILE A 93 -6.86 -9.28 21.88
C ILE A 93 -6.67 -8.91 23.35
N GLU A 94 -7.04 -9.82 24.26
CA GLU A 94 -6.75 -9.63 25.68
C GLU A 94 -5.23 -9.61 25.89
N PRO A 95 -4.71 -8.75 26.77
CA PRO A 95 -3.29 -8.67 27.06
C PRO A 95 -2.75 -9.93 27.76
#